data_447524a38fa1709fd43f6b06a20e7e42
#
_entry.id   447524a38fa1709fd43f6b06a20e7e42
#
_cell.length_a   1.000
_cell.length_b   1.000
_cell.length_c   1.000
_cell.angle_alpha   90.00
_cell.angle_beta   90.00
_cell.angle_gamma   90.00
#
_symmetry.space_group_name_H-M   'P 1'
#
loop_
_entity.id
_entity.type
_entity.pdbx_description
1 polymer ?
#
loop_
_entity_poly.entity_id
_entity_poly.type
_entity_poly.pdbx_seq_one_letter_code
_entity_poly.pdbx_strand_id
1 'polypeptide(L)'
;MAVPDWQVTATSIYCDAVDDDVTIIVYKDWSTQCTGDKKYGENIKREVAKELKRRGKQLRRKLKCEGLECSRVVGYKDKLFAEEEAKVKS
;
A
#
# COMPACT_ATOMS: atom_id res chain seq x y z
N MET A 1 -5.06 23.23 -4.92
CA MET A 1 -4.68 21.87 -4.47
C MET A 1 -4.88 21.77 -2.97
N ALA A 2 -5.53 20.73 -2.50
CA ALA A 2 -5.76 20.54 -1.07
C ALA A 2 -4.45 20.25 -0.35
N VAL A 3 -4.20 20.94 0.76
CA VAL A 3 -3.03 20.71 1.62
C VAL A 3 -3.54 20.19 2.95
N PRO A 4 -3.23 18.94 3.31
CA PRO A 4 -3.72 18.36 4.55
C PRO A 4 -3.03 18.98 5.77
N ASP A 5 -3.71 18.89 6.94
CA ASP A 5 -3.16 19.36 8.20
C ASP A 5 -2.11 18.41 8.80
N TRP A 6 -2.09 17.17 8.32
CA TRP A 6 -1.15 16.15 8.81
C TRP A 6 0.12 16.15 7.95
N GLN A 7 1.25 15.78 8.56
CA GLN A 7 2.53 15.61 7.85
C GLN A 7 2.57 14.28 7.12
N VAL A 8 2.03 13.25 7.74
CA VAL A 8 1.98 11.90 7.21
C VAL A 8 0.81 11.17 7.85
N THR A 9 0.17 10.32 7.09
CA THR A 9 -0.88 9.44 7.61
C THR A 9 -0.66 8.03 7.09
N ALA A 10 -1.11 7.04 7.84
CA ALA A 10 -0.90 5.65 7.49
C ALA A 10 -2.10 4.81 7.91
N THR A 11 -2.33 3.72 7.20
CA THR A 11 -3.32 2.72 7.56
C THR A 11 -2.77 1.33 7.30
N SER A 12 -3.13 0.39 8.17
CA SER A 12 -2.76 -1.01 7.99
C SER A 12 -3.94 -1.77 7.42
N ILE A 13 -3.69 -2.56 6.39
CA ILE A 13 -4.71 -3.37 5.72
C ILE A 13 -4.16 -4.76 5.45
N TYR A 14 -5.06 -5.71 5.26
CA TYR A 14 -4.67 -7.02 4.75
C TYR A 14 -4.51 -6.94 3.23
N CYS A 15 -3.35 -7.35 2.73
CA CYS A 15 -3.07 -7.38 1.30
C CYS A 15 -3.15 -8.82 0.81
N ASP A 16 -4.20 -9.15 0.09
CA ASP A 16 -4.40 -10.49 -0.45
C ASP A 16 -3.43 -10.82 -1.58
N ALA A 17 -2.78 -9.81 -2.17
CA ALA A 17 -1.78 -10.03 -3.21
C ALA A 17 -0.52 -10.71 -2.68
N VAL A 18 -0.20 -10.50 -1.40
CA VAL A 18 0.99 -11.09 -0.75
C VAL A 18 0.62 -11.89 0.50
N ASP A 19 -0.66 -12.02 0.82
CA ASP A 19 -1.18 -12.72 1.99
C ASP A 19 -0.51 -12.26 3.29
N ASP A 20 -0.48 -10.95 3.50
CA ASP A 20 0.15 -10.34 4.67
C ASP A 20 -0.48 -8.99 4.95
N ASP A 21 -0.40 -8.54 6.21
CA ASP A 21 -0.80 -7.19 6.57
C ASP A 21 0.28 -6.21 6.10
N VAL A 22 -0.15 -5.12 5.50
CA VAL A 22 0.75 -4.06 5.02
C VAL A 22 0.27 -2.72 5.52
N THR A 23 1.18 -1.77 5.63
CA THR A 23 0.86 -0.39 6.01
C THR A 23 1.06 0.51 4.81
N ILE A 24 0.01 1.23 4.43
CA ILE A 24 0.05 2.23 3.36
C ILE A 24 0.28 3.58 4.02
N ILE A 25 1.28 4.31 3.55
CA ILE A 25 1.67 5.62 4.10
C ILE A 25 1.47 6.67 3.01
N VAL A 26 0.79 7.76 3.36
CA VAL A 26 0.59 8.91 2.45
C VAL A 26 1.21 10.13 3.12
N TYR A 27 2.08 10.81 2.40
CA TYR A 27 2.77 12.02 2.88
C TYR A 27 2.01 13.28 2.48
N LYS A 28 2.36 14.39 3.10
CA LYS A 28 1.73 15.69 2.89
C LYS A 28 1.76 16.15 1.43
N ASP A 29 2.78 15.76 0.69
CA ASP A 29 2.92 16.07 -0.73
C ASP A 29 2.18 15.08 -1.64
N TRP A 30 1.37 14.19 -1.03
CA TRP A 30 0.60 13.14 -1.71
C TRP A 30 1.45 12.01 -2.30
N SER A 31 2.73 11.95 -1.96
CA SER A 31 3.52 10.76 -2.26
C SER A 31 3.10 9.61 -1.34
N THR A 32 3.30 8.39 -1.81
CA THR A 32 2.85 7.18 -1.10
C THR A 32 3.99 6.20 -0.90
N GLN A 33 3.88 5.40 0.15
CA GLN A 33 4.73 4.24 0.38
C GLN A 33 3.86 3.11 0.92
N CYS A 34 4.33 1.88 0.72
CA CYS A 34 3.65 0.70 1.24
C CYS A 34 4.71 -0.28 1.76
N THR A 35 4.54 -0.76 2.99
CA THR A 35 5.48 -1.72 3.57
C THR A 35 5.51 -3.03 2.78
N GLY A 36 4.40 -3.39 2.13
CA GLY A 36 4.35 -4.54 1.23
C GLY A 36 5.26 -4.35 0.03
N ASP A 37 5.30 -3.15 -0.56
CA ASP A 37 6.19 -2.84 -1.67
C ASP A 37 7.66 -2.93 -1.25
N LYS A 38 7.99 -2.46 -0.05
CA LYS A 38 9.36 -2.55 0.47
C LYS A 38 9.79 -3.98 0.73
N LYS A 39 8.89 -4.83 1.21
CA LYS A 39 9.18 -6.21 1.56
C LYS A 39 9.09 -7.16 0.37
N TYR A 40 8.08 -6.98 -0.49
CA TYR A 40 7.73 -7.91 -1.57
C TYR A 40 7.85 -7.31 -2.98
N GLY A 41 8.33 -6.07 -3.11
CA GLY A 41 8.47 -5.38 -4.40
C GLY A 41 9.73 -5.76 -5.16
N GLU A 42 10.22 -4.85 -6.00
CA GLU A 42 11.37 -5.11 -6.89
C GLU A 42 12.64 -5.53 -6.14
N ASN A 43 12.84 -5.01 -4.94
CA ASN A 43 14.04 -5.30 -4.14
C ASN A 43 13.81 -6.41 -3.13
N ILE A 44 12.91 -7.33 -3.44
CA ILE A 44 12.56 -8.44 -2.57
C ILE A 44 13.80 -9.29 -2.27
N LYS A 45 13.99 -9.62 -0.99
CA LYS A 45 15.09 -10.50 -0.57
C LYS A 45 14.77 -11.93 -0.96
N ARG A 46 15.83 -12.71 -1.28
CA ARG A 46 15.66 -14.10 -1.70
C ARG A 46 14.84 -14.93 -0.72
N GLU A 47 15.10 -14.76 0.57
CA GLU A 47 14.41 -15.51 1.63
C GLU A 47 12.91 -15.18 1.65
N VAL A 48 12.59 -13.90 1.49
CA VAL A 48 11.20 -13.42 1.45
C VAL A 48 10.51 -13.93 0.19
N ALA A 49 11.20 -13.92 -0.95
CA ALA A 49 10.66 -14.44 -2.21
C ALA A 49 10.30 -15.92 -2.11
N LYS A 50 11.16 -16.71 -1.46
CA LYS A 50 10.90 -18.15 -1.23
C LYS A 50 9.68 -18.36 -0.36
N GLU A 51 9.55 -17.59 0.70
CA GLU A 51 8.40 -17.65 1.62
C GLU A 51 7.10 -17.31 0.89
N LEU A 52 7.13 -16.26 0.08
CA LEU A 52 5.97 -15.83 -0.69
C LEU A 52 5.54 -16.91 -1.70
N LYS A 53 6.51 -17.53 -2.36
CA LYS A 53 6.25 -18.62 -3.31
C LYS A 53 5.63 -19.82 -2.60
N ARG A 54 6.13 -20.17 -1.42
CA ARG A 54 5.60 -21.27 -0.61
C ARG A 54 4.15 -21.01 -0.20
N ARG A 55 3.84 -19.81 0.27
CA ARG A 55 2.47 -19.41 0.63
C ARG A 55 1.55 -19.49 -0.58
N GLY A 56 2.03 -19.02 -1.74
CA GLY A 56 1.26 -19.07 -2.98
C GLY A 56 0.87 -20.49 -3.34
N LYS A 57 1.77 -21.45 -3.18
CA LYS A 57 1.49 -22.87 -3.43
C LYS A 57 0.41 -23.40 -2.48
N GLN A 58 0.48 -23.02 -1.19
CA GLN A 58 -0.51 -23.44 -0.19
C GLN A 58 -1.89 -22.88 -0.51
N LEU A 59 -1.95 -21.64 -0.99
CA LEU A 59 -3.19 -20.95 -1.31
C LEU A 59 -3.66 -21.21 -2.75
N ARG A 60 -2.87 -21.94 -3.53
CA ARG A 60 -3.14 -22.26 -4.93
C ARG A 60 -3.31 -21.02 -5.80
N ARG A 61 -2.55 -19.98 -5.50
CA ARG A 61 -2.52 -18.75 -6.29
C ARG A 61 -1.14 -18.13 -6.25
N LYS A 62 -0.82 -17.32 -7.26
CA LYS A 62 0.45 -16.63 -7.31
C LYS A 62 0.39 -15.35 -6.49
N LEU A 63 1.29 -15.22 -5.54
CA LEU A 63 1.39 -14.03 -4.70
C LEU A 63 2.46 -13.10 -5.28
N LYS A 64 2.10 -11.83 -5.47
CA LYS A 64 3.01 -10.82 -6.01
C LYS A 64 2.54 -9.44 -5.60
N CYS A 65 3.47 -8.60 -5.11
CA CYS A 65 3.18 -7.21 -4.82
C CYS A 65 3.00 -6.42 -6.12
N GLU A 66 1.94 -5.62 -6.21
CA GLU A 66 1.63 -4.79 -7.37
C GLU A 66 2.36 -3.44 -7.35
N GLY A 67 3.16 -3.19 -6.32
CA GLY A 67 3.88 -1.92 -6.17
C GLY A 67 2.97 -0.79 -5.70
N LEU A 68 3.42 0.44 -5.89
CA LEU A 68 2.68 1.63 -5.43
C LEU A 68 1.48 1.99 -6.32
N GLU A 69 1.35 1.35 -7.47
CA GLU A 69 0.21 1.52 -8.37
C GLU A 69 -0.93 0.55 -8.02
N CYS A 70 -0.75 -0.24 -6.96
CA CYS A 70 -1.77 -1.15 -6.46
C CYS A 70 -3.06 -0.40 -6.15
N SER A 71 -4.20 -0.98 -6.52
CA SER A 71 -5.51 -0.37 -6.28
C SER A 71 -5.76 -0.02 -4.80
N ARG A 72 -5.16 -0.77 -3.89
CA ARG A 72 -5.28 -0.52 -2.45
C ARG A 72 -4.61 0.79 -2.05
N VAL A 73 -3.40 1.04 -2.58
CA VAL A 73 -2.65 2.27 -2.33
C VAL A 73 -3.35 3.46 -2.98
N VAL A 74 -3.70 3.33 -4.24
CA VAL A 74 -4.39 4.39 -5.00
C VAL A 74 -5.75 4.70 -4.37
N GLY A 75 -6.51 3.68 -3.99
CA GLY A 75 -7.81 3.86 -3.36
C GLY A 75 -7.74 4.61 -2.05
N TYR A 76 -6.77 4.29 -1.21
CA TYR A 76 -6.56 4.99 0.06
C TYR A 76 -6.18 6.45 -0.16
N LYS A 77 -5.24 6.70 -1.08
CA LYS A 77 -4.80 8.04 -1.43
C LYS A 77 -5.96 8.87 -1.96
N ASP A 78 -6.75 8.32 -2.89
CA ASP A 78 -7.90 9.00 -3.48
C ASP A 78 -8.96 9.33 -2.41
N LYS A 79 -9.18 8.42 -1.48
CA LYS A 79 -10.10 8.63 -0.37
C LYS A 79 -9.66 9.81 0.50
N LEU A 80 -8.38 9.86 0.85
CA LEU A 80 -7.82 10.95 1.65
C LEU A 80 -7.91 12.29 0.90
N PHE A 81 -7.59 12.28 -0.38
CA PHE A 81 -7.67 13.46 -1.21
C PHE A 81 -9.10 14.01 -1.26
N ALA A 82 -10.07 13.13 -1.46
CA ALA A 82 -11.48 13.51 -1.49
C ALA A 82 -11.94 14.09 -0.16
N GLU A 83 -11.48 13.52 0.97
CA GLU A 83 -11.81 14.04 2.31
C GLU A 83 -11.24 15.44 2.51
N GLU A 84 -10.00 15.70 2.10
CA GLU A 84 -9.37 17.01 2.21
C GLU A 84 -10.04 18.03 1.30
N GLU A 85 -10.42 17.65 0.09
CA GLU A 85 -11.18 18.51 -0.82
C GLU A 85 -12.53 18.91 -0.22
N ALA A 86 -13.21 17.97 0.41
CA ALA A 86 -14.49 18.23 1.06
C ALA A 86 -14.34 19.23 2.21
N LYS A 87 -13.26 19.15 2.99
CA LYS A 87 -12.97 20.10 4.07
C LYS A 87 -12.72 21.51 3.54
N VAL A 88 -12.02 21.62 2.43
CA VAL A 88 -11.70 22.93 1.82
C VAL A 88 -12.95 23.59 1.28
N LYS A 89 -13.92 22.82 0.80
CA LYS A 89 -15.16 23.34 0.22
C LYS A 89 -16.24 23.68 1.24
N SER A 90 -16.07 23.25 2.48
CA SER A 90 -17.08 23.51 3.52
C SER A 90 -16.88 24.85 4.29
#